data_2c6d0554d9c312b47a194cf744bd59d4
#
_entry.id   2c6d0554d9c312b47a194cf744bd59d4
#
_cell.length_a   1.000
_cell.length_b   1.000
_cell.length_c   1.000
_cell.angle_alpha   90.00
_cell.angle_beta   90.00
_cell.angle_gamma   90.00
#
_symmetry.space_group_name_H-M   'P 1'
#
loop_
_entity.id
_entity.type
_entity.pdbx_description
1 polymer ?
#
loop_
_entity_poly.entity_id
_entity_poly.type
_entity_poly.pdbx_seq_one_letter_code
_entity_poly.pdbx_strand_id
1 'polypeptide(L)'
;DHGPARVVADLAEAMSRHLPASDPLAPYPARLLATDAARASLKGFLTGSIDVVLKLPRESFVVVDYKTNRFPVPPEQELSVEHYHPSAMAEAMMQAHYPLQALLYCAALHRFLAWRLPGYSPDKHLGGVGYLFVRGMAGPGTPVVAGGRCGVFEWFPPAELVVEVSDLLGGGR
;
A
#
# COMPACT_ATOMS: atom_id res chain seq x y z
N ASP A 1 4.04 28.98 -15.50
CA ASP A 1 3.07 28.07 -16.12
C ASP A 1 2.86 26.89 -15.14
N HIS A 2 1.82 26.98 -14.31
CA HIS A 2 1.49 25.90 -13.43
C HIS A 2 0.63 24.92 -14.24
N GLY A 3 1.20 23.74 -14.57
CA GLY A 3 0.45 22.66 -15.17
C GLY A 3 -0.83 22.33 -14.39
N PRO A 4 -1.76 21.53 -14.96
CA PRO A 4 -3.02 21.20 -14.30
C PRO A 4 -2.74 20.65 -12.88
N ALA A 5 -3.59 21.06 -11.94
CA ALA A 5 -3.46 20.59 -10.56
C ALA A 5 -3.63 19.07 -10.53
N ARG A 6 -2.63 18.36 -10.00
CA ARG A 6 -2.71 16.90 -9.75
C ARG A 6 -3.77 16.63 -8.69
N VAL A 7 -4.53 15.59 -8.89
CA VAL A 7 -5.58 15.13 -7.99
C VAL A 7 -5.41 13.64 -7.69
N VAL A 8 -6.11 13.17 -6.66
CA VAL A 8 -6.07 11.75 -6.26
C VAL A 8 -6.50 10.82 -7.40
N ALA A 9 -7.37 11.28 -8.30
CA ALA A 9 -7.75 10.53 -9.51
C ALA A 9 -6.53 10.17 -10.39
N ASP A 10 -5.53 11.05 -10.51
CA ASP A 10 -4.32 10.76 -11.30
C ASP A 10 -3.56 9.54 -10.74
N LEU A 11 -3.57 9.37 -9.40
CA LEU A 11 -2.97 8.19 -8.75
C LEU A 11 -3.81 6.92 -9.03
N ALA A 12 -5.14 7.03 -9.00
CA ALA A 12 -6.01 5.91 -9.32
C ALA A 12 -5.84 5.45 -10.78
N GLU A 13 -5.69 6.39 -11.71
CA GLU A 13 -5.40 6.08 -13.11
C GLU A 13 -4.04 5.41 -13.31
N ALA A 14 -2.99 5.88 -12.59
CA ALA A 14 -1.69 5.22 -12.59
C ALA A 14 -1.81 3.78 -12.07
N MET A 15 -2.52 3.56 -10.97
CA MET A 15 -2.79 2.20 -10.45
C MET A 15 -3.50 1.33 -11.51
N SER A 16 -4.52 1.86 -12.19
CA SER A 16 -5.25 1.11 -13.22
C SER A 16 -4.38 0.69 -14.40
N ARG A 17 -3.35 1.48 -14.74
CA ARG A 17 -2.41 1.15 -15.82
C ARG A 17 -1.42 0.06 -15.45
N HIS A 18 -0.97 0.04 -14.21
CA HIS A 18 0.15 -0.80 -13.78
C HIS A 18 -0.26 -2.07 -13.04
N LEU A 19 -1.42 -2.07 -12.36
CA LEU A 19 -1.81 -3.25 -11.60
C LEU A 19 -2.37 -4.34 -12.54
N PRO A 20 -1.81 -5.55 -12.50
CA PRO A 20 -2.38 -6.67 -13.23
C PRO A 20 -3.74 -7.06 -12.64
N ALA A 21 -4.62 -7.65 -13.45
CA ALA A 21 -5.95 -8.09 -13.00
C ALA A 21 -5.92 -9.13 -11.87
N SER A 22 -4.79 -9.83 -11.72
CA SER A 22 -4.56 -10.79 -10.62
C SER A 22 -4.10 -10.16 -9.31
N ASP A 23 -3.80 -8.84 -9.31
CA ASP A 23 -3.40 -8.14 -8.09
C ASP A 23 -4.58 -8.08 -7.10
N PRO A 24 -4.37 -8.39 -5.80
CA PRO A 24 -5.43 -8.36 -4.81
C PRO A 24 -6.07 -6.97 -4.64
N LEU A 25 -5.38 -5.91 -5.05
CA LEU A 25 -5.86 -4.53 -4.99
C LEU A 25 -6.29 -3.97 -6.37
N ALA A 26 -6.34 -4.80 -7.42
CA ALA A 26 -6.78 -4.38 -8.76
C ALA A 26 -8.17 -3.68 -8.79
N PRO A 27 -9.15 -4.04 -7.93
CA PRO A 27 -10.43 -3.33 -7.88
C PRO A 27 -10.36 -1.93 -7.25
N TYR A 28 -9.29 -1.60 -6.51
CA TYR A 28 -9.21 -0.38 -5.71
C TYR A 28 -9.25 0.92 -6.53
N PRO A 29 -8.57 1.06 -7.67
CA PRO A 29 -8.62 2.28 -8.47
C PRO A 29 -10.05 2.70 -8.85
N ALA A 30 -10.86 1.76 -9.30
CA ALA A 30 -12.26 2.02 -9.66
C ALA A 30 -13.09 2.46 -8.42
N ARG A 31 -12.86 1.83 -7.27
CA ARG A 31 -13.51 2.23 -6.01
C ARG A 31 -13.09 3.65 -5.60
N LEU A 32 -11.81 3.98 -5.70
CA LEU A 32 -11.30 5.31 -5.36
C LEU A 32 -11.90 6.39 -6.26
N LEU A 33 -11.96 6.14 -7.57
CA LEU A 33 -12.57 7.06 -8.54
C LEU A 33 -14.07 7.31 -8.28
N ALA A 34 -14.77 6.36 -7.66
CA ALA A 34 -16.18 6.50 -7.31
C ALA A 34 -16.42 7.35 -6.03
N THR A 35 -15.36 7.77 -5.34
CA THR A 35 -15.46 8.57 -4.11
C THR A 35 -15.20 10.05 -4.37
N ASP A 36 -15.68 10.91 -3.48
CA ASP A 36 -15.34 12.34 -3.53
C ASP A 36 -13.84 12.61 -3.31
N ALA A 37 -13.14 11.69 -2.66
CA ALA A 37 -11.69 11.76 -2.46
C ALA A 37 -10.92 11.82 -3.79
N ALA A 38 -11.45 11.25 -4.87
CA ALA A 38 -10.82 11.32 -6.20
C ALA A 38 -10.53 12.75 -6.67
N ARG A 39 -11.35 13.71 -6.24
CA ARG A 39 -11.23 15.14 -6.61
C ARG A 39 -10.28 15.90 -5.70
N ALA A 40 -9.77 15.27 -4.64
CA ALA A 40 -8.86 15.93 -3.71
C ALA A 40 -7.57 16.34 -4.40
N SER A 41 -7.16 17.59 -4.20
CA SER A 41 -5.91 18.12 -4.77
C SER A 41 -4.69 17.56 -4.06
N LEU A 42 -3.67 17.17 -4.83
CA LEU A 42 -2.36 16.73 -4.34
C LEU A 42 -1.37 17.90 -4.21
N LYS A 43 -1.87 19.11 -3.94
CA LYS A 43 -1.02 20.31 -3.76
C LYS A 43 -0.53 20.42 -2.33
N GLY A 44 0.74 20.84 -2.18
CA GLY A 44 1.35 21.15 -0.89
C GLY A 44 2.21 20.02 -0.34
N PHE A 45 2.54 20.12 0.95
CA PHE A 45 3.34 19.11 1.63
C PHE A 45 2.45 17.97 2.12
N LEU A 46 2.76 16.76 1.69
CA LEU A 46 2.19 15.54 2.27
C LEU A 46 3.04 15.16 3.48
N THR A 47 2.42 15.11 4.64
CA THR A 47 3.07 14.64 5.88
C THR A 47 2.47 13.30 6.28
N GLY A 48 3.32 12.39 6.72
CA GLY A 48 2.92 11.07 7.19
C GLY A 48 4.01 10.44 8.03
N SER A 49 3.68 9.36 8.72
CA SER A 49 4.63 8.58 9.51
C SER A 49 4.64 7.15 8.99
N ILE A 50 5.82 6.65 8.67
CA ILE A 50 6.06 5.23 8.37
C ILE A 50 6.47 4.57 9.67
N ASP A 51 5.76 3.52 10.08
CA ASP A 51 6.06 2.84 11.35
C ASP A 51 7.44 2.19 11.32
N VAL A 52 7.73 1.42 10.26
CA VAL A 52 9.00 0.69 10.12
C VAL A 52 9.41 0.59 8.66
N VAL A 53 10.71 0.71 8.40
CA VAL A 53 11.34 0.30 7.14
C VAL A 53 12.36 -0.78 7.46
N LEU A 54 12.19 -1.96 6.88
CA LEU A 54 13.10 -3.09 7.04
C LEU A 54 14.01 -3.20 5.82
N LYS A 55 15.33 -3.31 6.06
CA LYS A 55 16.28 -3.73 5.03
C LYS A 55 16.41 -5.24 5.07
N LEU A 56 16.09 -5.90 3.96
CA LEU A 56 16.20 -7.35 3.81
C LEU A 56 17.61 -7.75 3.33
N PRO A 57 18.02 -9.03 3.49
CA PRO A 57 19.35 -9.51 3.11
C PRO A 57 19.70 -9.29 1.64
N ARG A 58 18.71 -9.24 0.74
CA ARG A 58 18.89 -8.97 -0.70
C ARG A 58 18.99 -7.48 -1.04
N GLU A 59 19.25 -6.62 -0.04
CA GLU A 59 19.30 -5.16 -0.14
C GLU A 59 18.00 -4.49 -0.59
N SER A 60 16.89 -5.19 -0.58
CA SER A 60 15.57 -4.60 -0.76
C SER A 60 15.04 -4.02 0.55
N PHE A 61 14.16 -3.01 0.43
CA PHE A 61 13.57 -2.31 1.57
C PHE A 61 12.06 -2.49 1.55
N VAL A 62 11.49 -2.91 2.66
CA VAL A 62 10.06 -3.14 2.86
C VAL A 62 9.51 -2.13 3.84
N VAL A 63 8.43 -1.47 3.48
CA VAL A 63 7.65 -0.65 4.43
C VAL A 63 6.74 -1.57 5.22
N VAL A 64 6.72 -1.42 6.53
CA VAL A 64 5.81 -2.16 7.42
C VAL A 64 4.95 -1.18 8.18
N ASP A 65 3.66 -1.47 8.25
CA ASP A 65 2.67 -0.65 8.95
C ASP A 65 1.76 -1.54 9.81
N TYR A 66 1.54 -1.14 11.06
CA TYR A 66 0.73 -1.90 12.02
C TYR A 66 -0.71 -1.43 12.02
N LYS A 67 -1.64 -2.38 11.92
CA LYS A 67 -3.08 -2.10 11.93
C LYS A 67 -3.79 -2.78 13.09
N THR A 68 -4.61 -2.01 13.80
CA THR A 68 -5.41 -2.48 14.94
C THR A 68 -6.90 -2.65 14.60
N ASN A 69 -7.24 -2.65 13.31
CA ASN A 69 -8.62 -2.81 12.85
C ASN A 69 -9.28 -4.05 13.46
N ARG A 70 -10.50 -3.88 13.94
CA ARG A 70 -11.39 -4.99 14.30
C ARG A 70 -12.29 -5.28 13.11
N PHE A 71 -12.20 -6.49 12.55
CA PHE A 71 -13.06 -6.86 11.44
C PHE A 71 -14.48 -7.16 11.95
N PRO A 72 -15.51 -6.80 11.17
CA PRO A 72 -16.86 -7.13 11.51
C PRO A 72 -17.07 -8.65 11.44
N VAL A 73 -17.79 -9.17 12.43
CA VAL A 73 -18.26 -10.56 12.47
C VAL A 73 -19.75 -10.57 12.84
N PRO A 74 -20.51 -11.60 12.44
CA PRO A 74 -21.90 -11.76 12.89
C PRO A 74 -22.01 -11.70 14.41
N PRO A 75 -23.13 -11.19 14.97
CA PRO A 75 -23.30 -11.02 16.42
C PRO A 75 -23.12 -12.32 17.23
N GLU A 76 -23.42 -13.47 16.63
CA GLU A 76 -23.30 -14.79 17.22
C GLU A 76 -21.89 -15.39 17.14
N GLN A 77 -20.94 -14.71 16.50
CA GLN A 77 -19.56 -15.17 16.34
C GLN A 77 -18.58 -14.32 17.12
N GLU A 78 -17.59 -14.98 17.72
CA GLU A 78 -16.44 -14.31 18.28
C GLU A 78 -15.40 -14.02 17.21
N LEU A 79 -14.79 -12.85 17.25
CA LEU A 79 -13.71 -12.49 16.36
C LEU A 79 -12.48 -13.36 16.66
N SER A 80 -12.04 -14.14 15.68
CA SER A 80 -10.86 -14.99 15.74
C SER A 80 -9.78 -14.54 14.74
N VAL A 81 -8.59 -15.10 14.84
CA VAL A 81 -7.50 -14.82 13.90
C VAL A 81 -7.84 -15.24 12.45
N GLU A 82 -8.69 -16.23 12.28
CA GLU A 82 -9.10 -16.74 10.95
C GLU A 82 -9.90 -15.71 10.15
N HIS A 83 -10.57 -14.77 10.82
CA HIS A 83 -11.27 -13.67 10.14
C HIS A 83 -10.33 -12.70 9.44
N TYR A 84 -9.03 -12.73 9.79
CA TYR A 84 -8.00 -11.92 9.14
C TYR A 84 -7.30 -12.67 8.01
N HIS A 85 -8.05 -13.46 7.24
CA HIS A 85 -7.53 -14.14 6.06
C HIS A 85 -7.24 -13.16 4.90
N PRO A 86 -6.40 -13.53 3.90
CA PRO A 86 -5.93 -12.61 2.87
C PRO A 86 -7.00 -11.81 2.15
N SER A 87 -8.11 -12.43 1.75
CA SER A 87 -9.16 -11.72 1.03
C SER A 87 -9.94 -10.74 1.92
N ALA A 88 -10.15 -11.04 3.22
CA ALA A 88 -10.76 -10.11 4.15
C ALA A 88 -9.83 -8.91 4.44
N MET A 89 -8.53 -9.16 4.53
CA MET A 89 -7.55 -8.08 4.66
C MET A 89 -7.50 -7.20 3.40
N ALA A 90 -7.53 -7.80 2.20
CA ALA A 90 -7.56 -7.02 0.96
C ALA A 90 -8.79 -6.11 0.90
N GLU A 91 -9.96 -6.60 1.30
CA GLU A 91 -11.17 -5.80 1.38
C GLU A 91 -11.05 -4.66 2.40
N ALA A 92 -10.52 -4.94 3.60
CA ALA A 92 -10.28 -3.93 4.63
C ALA A 92 -9.25 -2.88 4.18
N MET A 93 -8.21 -3.29 3.45
CA MET A 93 -7.24 -2.39 2.83
C MET A 93 -7.93 -1.39 1.91
N MET A 94 -8.80 -1.88 1.01
CA MET A 94 -9.49 -1.03 0.04
C MET A 94 -10.49 -0.10 0.69
N GLN A 95 -11.26 -0.59 1.68
CA GLN A 95 -12.24 0.22 2.41
C GLN A 95 -11.61 1.38 3.19
N ALA A 96 -10.45 1.14 3.78
CA ALA A 96 -9.73 2.14 4.57
C ALA A 96 -8.76 3.02 3.74
N HIS A 97 -8.76 2.90 2.42
CA HIS A 97 -7.83 3.59 1.52
C HIS A 97 -6.34 3.34 1.84
N TYR A 98 -6.01 2.22 2.46
CA TYR A 98 -4.61 1.86 2.75
C TYR A 98 -3.75 1.63 1.50
N PRO A 99 -4.27 1.20 0.32
CA PRO A 99 -3.46 1.13 -0.89
C PRO A 99 -2.90 2.49 -1.31
N LEU A 100 -3.66 3.57 -1.13
CA LEU A 100 -3.18 4.93 -1.38
C LEU A 100 -2.05 5.29 -0.40
N GLN A 101 -2.24 5.02 0.90
CA GLN A 101 -1.21 5.21 1.92
C GLN A 101 0.07 4.43 1.58
N ALA A 102 -0.06 3.16 1.19
CA ALA A 102 1.06 2.29 0.80
C ALA A 102 1.87 2.89 -0.36
N LEU A 103 1.20 3.39 -1.40
CA LEU A 103 1.87 4.03 -2.54
C LEU A 103 2.58 5.31 -2.14
N LEU A 104 1.99 6.14 -1.29
CA LEU A 104 2.64 7.34 -0.77
C LEU A 104 3.90 6.99 0.03
N TYR A 105 3.85 5.95 0.85
CA TYR A 105 5.02 5.46 1.58
C TYR A 105 6.10 4.89 0.67
N CYS A 106 5.71 4.10 -0.35
CA CYS A 106 6.66 3.59 -1.34
C CYS A 106 7.30 4.73 -2.14
N ALA A 107 6.55 5.75 -2.54
CA ALA A 107 7.09 6.91 -3.25
C ALA A 107 8.05 7.73 -2.37
N ALA A 108 7.74 7.90 -1.08
CA ALA A 108 8.63 8.54 -0.12
C ALA A 108 9.93 7.74 0.07
N LEU A 109 9.81 6.41 0.21
CA LEU A 109 10.97 5.50 0.31
C LEU A 109 11.80 5.52 -0.98
N HIS A 110 11.15 5.49 -2.15
CA HIS A 110 11.81 5.62 -3.46
C HIS A 110 12.69 6.88 -3.53
N ARG A 111 12.12 8.04 -3.19
CA ARG A 111 12.85 9.32 -3.19
C ARG A 111 14.00 9.32 -2.20
N PHE A 112 13.79 8.78 -1.01
CA PHE A 112 14.82 8.68 0.02
C PHE A 112 15.97 7.80 -0.45
N LEU A 113 15.69 6.63 -1.01
CA LEU A 113 16.70 5.69 -1.50
C LEU A 113 17.43 6.25 -2.73
N ALA A 114 16.73 6.88 -3.66
CA ALA A 114 17.35 7.54 -4.81
C ALA A 114 18.34 8.65 -4.40
N TRP A 115 18.05 9.33 -3.30
CA TRP A 115 18.95 10.35 -2.76
C TRP A 115 20.12 9.78 -1.96
N ARG A 116 19.91 8.67 -1.21
CA ARG A 116 20.87 8.21 -0.18
C ARG A 116 21.63 6.94 -0.54
N LEU A 117 21.12 6.13 -1.46
CA LEU A 117 21.69 4.82 -1.77
C LEU A 117 22.44 4.86 -3.10
N PRO A 118 23.80 4.78 -3.11
CA PRO A 118 24.56 4.66 -4.34
C PRO A 118 24.16 3.41 -5.12
N GLY A 119 23.96 3.56 -6.45
CA GLY A 119 23.54 2.46 -7.32
C GLY A 119 22.08 2.02 -7.10
N TYR A 120 21.23 2.89 -6.55
CA TYR A 120 19.82 2.61 -6.38
C TYR A 120 19.13 2.27 -7.71
N SER A 121 18.32 1.21 -7.67
CA SER A 121 17.40 0.80 -8.74
C SER A 121 16.06 0.45 -8.10
N PRO A 122 14.94 1.02 -8.56
CA PRO A 122 13.61 0.71 -8.03
C PRO A 122 13.32 -0.78 -8.00
N ASP A 123 13.53 -1.49 -9.11
CA ASP A 123 13.23 -2.93 -9.23
C ASP A 123 14.01 -3.81 -8.25
N LYS A 124 15.24 -3.40 -7.89
CA LYS A 124 16.08 -4.16 -6.97
C LYS A 124 15.75 -3.84 -5.52
N HIS A 125 15.49 -2.56 -5.22
CA HIS A 125 15.53 -2.08 -3.85
C HIS A 125 14.16 -1.83 -3.23
N LEU A 126 13.08 -1.68 -4.03
CA LEU A 126 11.72 -1.60 -3.50
C LEU A 126 11.18 -3.01 -3.24
N GLY A 127 11.07 -3.37 -1.98
CA GLY A 127 10.63 -4.70 -1.53
C GLY A 127 9.14 -4.78 -1.20
N GLY A 128 8.37 -3.73 -1.54
CA GLY A 128 6.93 -3.69 -1.28
C GLY A 128 6.56 -3.22 0.12
N VAL A 129 5.36 -3.60 0.56
CA VAL A 129 4.77 -3.23 1.85
C VAL A 129 4.19 -4.44 2.57
N GLY A 130 4.28 -4.43 3.90
CA GLY A 130 3.63 -5.39 4.79
C GLY A 130 2.69 -4.66 5.76
N TYR A 131 1.40 -4.96 5.69
CA TYR A 131 0.42 -4.49 6.65
C TYR A 131 0.15 -5.58 7.68
N LEU A 132 0.47 -5.30 8.94
CA LEU A 132 0.37 -6.25 10.04
C LEU A 132 -0.91 -5.96 10.84
N PHE A 133 -1.97 -6.70 10.57
CA PHE A 133 -3.22 -6.65 11.34
C PHE A 133 -3.03 -7.43 12.64
N VAL A 134 -2.56 -6.76 13.67
CA VAL A 134 -2.08 -7.39 14.91
C VAL A 134 -3.13 -8.26 15.61
N ARG A 135 -4.41 -7.96 15.44
CA ARG A 135 -5.51 -8.79 15.98
C ARG A 135 -5.67 -10.14 15.26
N GLY A 136 -5.11 -10.26 14.04
CA GLY A 136 -5.08 -11.49 13.26
C GLY A 136 -3.80 -12.31 13.44
N MET A 137 -2.91 -11.91 14.38
CA MET A 137 -1.61 -12.53 14.57
C MET A 137 -1.56 -13.25 15.91
N ALA A 138 -1.29 -14.56 15.90
CA ALA A 138 -1.14 -15.41 17.09
C ALA A 138 0.26 -16.00 17.22
N GLY A 139 1.28 -15.26 16.79
CA GLY A 139 2.68 -15.70 16.79
C GLY A 139 2.92 -16.91 15.87
N PRO A 140 3.73 -17.88 16.28
CA PRO A 140 4.06 -19.06 15.45
C PRO A 140 2.85 -19.89 15.04
N GLY A 141 1.78 -19.87 15.84
CA GLY A 141 0.53 -20.59 15.60
C GLY A 141 -0.45 -19.87 14.68
N THR A 142 -0.09 -18.73 14.13
CA THR A 142 -0.99 -18.00 13.22
C THR A 142 -1.33 -18.84 11.99
N PRO A 143 -2.65 -19.05 11.68
CA PRO A 143 -3.07 -19.87 10.55
C PRO A 143 -2.52 -19.33 9.21
N VAL A 144 -2.20 -20.30 8.33
CA VAL A 144 -1.88 -20.04 6.93
C VAL A 144 -3.01 -20.61 6.11
N VAL A 145 -3.65 -19.76 5.29
CA VAL A 145 -4.77 -20.15 4.41
C VAL A 145 -4.37 -19.85 2.97
N ALA A 146 -5.21 -20.27 2.03
CA ALA A 146 -4.97 -20.00 0.61
C ALA A 146 -4.69 -18.49 0.38
N GLY A 147 -3.51 -18.19 -0.14
CA GLY A 147 -3.08 -16.81 -0.42
C GLY A 147 -2.22 -16.16 0.66
N GLY A 148 -2.01 -16.77 1.84
CA GLY A 148 -1.07 -16.24 2.82
C GLY A 148 -1.45 -16.46 4.28
N ARG A 149 -0.67 -15.85 5.17
CA ARG A 149 -0.83 -15.93 6.63
C ARG A 149 -1.90 -14.94 7.11
N CYS A 150 -2.79 -15.38 7.98
CA CYS A 150 -3.75 -14.49 8.63
C CYS A 150 -3.03 -13.34 9.35
N GLY A 151 -3.61 -12.15 9.29
CA GLY A 151 -3.06 -10.95 9.91
C GLY A 151 -1.85 -10.34 9.19
N VAL A 152 -1.32 -10.97 8.14
CA VAL A 152 -0.18 -10.44 7.36
C VAL A 152 -0.63 -10.22 5.92
N PHE A 153 -0.75 -8.97 5.53
CA PHE A 153 -1.06 -8.58 4.15
C PHE A 153 0.20 -8.02 3.50
N GLU A 154 0.68 -8.71 2.48
CA GLU A 154 1.84 -8.29 1.69
C GLU A 154 1.36 -7.78 0.33
N TRP A 155 1.95 -6.67 -0.11
CA TRP A 155 1.69 -6.12 -1.44
C TRP A 155 2.99 -5.61 -2.08
N PHE A 156 3.16 -5.95 -3.34
CA PHE A 156 4.35 -5.65 -4.12
C PHE A 156 3.94 -4.79 -5.33
N PRO A 157 3.70 -3.47 -5.13
CA PRO A 157 3.38 -2.59 -6.25
C PRO A 157 4.51 -2.63 -7.28
N PRO A 158 4.17 -2.67 -8.59
CA PRO A 158 5.18 -2.56 -9.64
C PRO A 158 6.08 -1.34 -9.44
N ALA A 159 7.38 -1.49 -9.67
CA ALA A 159 8.33 -0.40 -9.46
C ALA A 159 8.01 0.83 -10.32
N GLU A 160 7.54 0.59 -11.55
CA GLU A 160 7.10 1.64 -12.47
C GLU A 160 5.92 2.43 -11.91
N LEU A 161 4.97 1.77 -11.22
CA LEU A 161 3.87 2.46 -10.55
C LEU A 161 4.39 3.39 -9.46
N VAL A 162 5.33 2.92 -8.63
CA VAL A 162 5.91 3.73 -7.55
C VAL A 162 6.66 4.94 -8.11
N VAL A 163 7.42 4.76 -9.20
CA VAL A 163 8.14 5.85 -9.88
C VAL A 163 7.14 6.86 -10.44
N GLU A 164 6.12 6.41 -11.16
CA GLU A 164 5.10 7.30 -11.73
C GLU A 164 4.36 8.08 -10.63
N VAL A 165 3.97 7.43 -9.54
CA VAL A 165 3.36 8.10 -8.38
C VAL A 165 4.32 9.14 -7.78
N SER A 166 5.60 8.81 -7.66
CA SER A 166 6.60 9.77 -7.20
C SER A 166 6.68 11.00 -8.11
N ASP A 167 6.65 10.82 -9.43
CA ASP A 167 6.70 11.92 -10.40
C ASP A 167 5.43 12.77 -10.37
N LEU A 168 4.25 12.14 -10.25
CA LEU A 168 2.99 12.84 -10.06
C LEU A 168 3.00 13.75 -8.82
N LEU A 169 3.55 13.27 -7.72
CA LEU A 169 3.69 14.02 -6.45
C LEU A 169 4.80 15.08 -6.51
N GLY A 170 5.79 14.93 -7.38
CA GLY A 170 6.90 15.86 -7.53
C GLY A 170 6.60 17.12 -8.35
N GLY A 171 5.44 17.18 -8.97
CA GLY A 171 5.03 18.33 -9.79
C GLY A 171 5.82 18.48 -11.09
N GLY A 172 6.22 17.40 -11.74
CA GLY A 172 6.93 17.37 -13.03
C GLY A 172 8.02 18.47 -13.14
N ARG A 173 9.27 18.08 -12.98
CA ARG A 173 10.39 19.00 -13.29
C ARG A 173 10.53 19.17 -14.79
#